data_80e5aa02f6779a7d673efd177fb7644d
#
_entry.id   80e5aa02f6779a7d673efd177fb7644d
#
_cell.length_a   1.000
_cell.length_b   1.000
_cell.length_c   1.000
_cell.angle_alpha   90.00
_cell.angle_beta   90.00
_cell.angle_gamma   90.00
#
_symmetry.space_group_name_H-M   'P 1'
#
loop_
_entity.id
_entity.type
_entity.pdbx_description
1 polymer ?
#
loop_
_entity_poly.entity_id
_entity_poly.type
_entity_poly.pdbx_seq_one_letter_code
_entity_poly.pdbx_strand_id
1 'polypeptide(L)'
;KSTVYGVEFVILGMEGQEHIHYAMPMRVMGYDYAAYQKQYVDNAAKYKTAKSLTEEEYLSKMKKDDRLVPVITVVVYYGEKPWDGAVSLHGMLHISEEMKPFVNDYRMHLVEARKNDLKLHNINNRDLFNLLGILLDRNGKLQETRDRAINYAREHRVEKTVIMTAAGAANCKIDYNKIARKGGADMCTVFEETRREGIAEGEAKGIIETGYEFGISEEEILARLQKKLNISLAEAQEYVKKFGRKNEEK
;
A
#
# COMPACT_ATOMS: atom_id res chain seq x y z
N LYS A 1 13.13 -16.49 -19.29
CA LYS A 1 13.12 -17.77 -18.57
C LYS A 1 14.50 -18.35 -18.62
N SER A 2 15.31 -18.17 -17.61
CA SER A 2 16.54 -18.91 -17.41
C SER A 2 16.23 -20.05 -16.46
N THR A 3 16.23 -21.27 -16.94
CA THR A 3 15.99 -22.46 -16.10
C THR A 3 17.35 -23.05 -15.80
N VAL A 4 17.83 -22.83 -14.58
CA VAL A 4 18.96 -23.59 -14.02
C VAL A 4 18.36 -24.51 -12.98
N TYR A 5 18.52 -25.82 -13.13
CA TYR A 5 17.92 -26.84 -12.26
C TYR A 5 16.40 -26.78 -12.13
N GLY A 6 15.68 -26.38 -13.19
CA GLY A 6 14.21 -26.28 -13.17
C GLY A 6 13.65 -25.02 -12.51
N VAL A 7 14.48 -24.06 -12.11
CA VAL A 7 14.04 -22.79 -11.52
C VAL A 7 13.83 -21.75 -12.62
N GLU A 8 12.66 -21.16 -12.64
CA GLU A 8 12.32 -20.04 -13.51
C GLU A 8 12.57 -18.71 -12.78
N PHE A 9 13.39 -17.84 -13.38
CA PHE A 9 13.62 -16.51 -12.83
C PHE A 9 12.54 -15.54 -13.33
N VAL A 10 11.99 -14.76 -12.41
CA VAL A 10 10.97 -13.72 -12.68
C VAL A 10 11.33 -12.50 -11.86
N ILE A 11 11.17 -11.32 -12.44
CA ILE A 11 11.19 -10.06 -11.67
C ILE A 11 9.76 -9.82 -11.18
N LEU A 12 9.58 -9.82 -9.87
CA LEU A 12 8.29 -9.53 -9.26
C LEU A 12 8.26 -8.10 -8.76
N GLY A 13 7.38 -7.28 -9.34
CA GLY A 13 7.01 -5.96 -8.83
C GLY A 13 5.81 -6.05 -7.90
N MET A 14 5.78 -5.22 -6.85
CA MET A 14 4.61 -5.10 -5.97
C MET A 14 4.29 -3.63 -5.79
N GLU A 15 3.04 -3.27 -6.05
CA GLU A 15 2.49 -1.94 -5.86
C GLU A 15 1.40 -1.99 -4.81
N GLY A 16 1.60 -1.31 -3.66
CA GLY A 16 0.60 -1.19 -2.60
C GLY A 16 -0.29 0.02 -2.85
N GLN A 17 -1.61 -0.15 -2.84
CA GLN A 17 -2.59 0.91 -3.07
C GLN A 17 -3.66 0.95 -1.99
N GLU A 18 -3.78 2.10 -1.31
CA GLU A 18 -4.87 2.39 -0.39
C GLU A 18 -6.07 3.00 -1.12
N HIS A 19 -5.81 3.87 -2.10
CA HIS A 19 -6.86 4.54 -2.88
C HIS A 19 -6.94 3.98 -4.29
N ILE A 20 -8.15 3.96 -4.87
CA ILE A 20 -8.34 3.57 -6.26
C ILE A 20 -7.62 4.57 -7.16
N HIS A 21 -6.75 4.06 -8.01
CA HIS A 21 -6.04 4.85 -9.00
C HIS A 21 -6.50 4.44 -10.39
N TYR A 22 -7.36 5.26 -11.00
CA TYR A 22 -8.00 4.92 -12.28
C TYR A 22 -7.03 4.73 -13.45
N ALA A 23 -5.81 5.27 -13.38
CA ALA A 23 -4.76 5.04 -14.38
C ALA A 23 -3.79 3.90 -13.99
N MET A 24 -4.18 2.97 -13.11
CA MET A 24 -3.29 1.93 -12.61
C MET A 24 -2.75 1.00 -13.71
N PRO A 25 -3.54 0.53 -14.70
CA PRO A 25 -2.99 -0.30 -15.79
C PRO A 25 -1.85 0.39 -16.54
N MET A 26 -1.97 1.69 -16.79
CA MET A 26 -0.91 2.47 -17.46
C MET A 26 0.33 2.62 -16.56
N ARG A 27 0.16 2.78 -15.24
CA ARG A 27 1.29 2.83 -14.29
C ARG A 27 2.05 1.51 -14.25
N VAL A 28 1.32 0.39 -14.16
CA VAL A 28 1.92 -0.95 -14.18
C VAL A 28 2.69 -1.20 -15.47
N MET A 29 2.10 -0.84 -16.61
CA MET A 29 2.78 -0.91 -17.92
C MET A 29 4.10 -0.10 -17.92
N GLY A 30 4.09 1.09 -17.31
CA GLY A 30 5.28 1.92 -17.16
C GLY A 30 6.36 1.27 -16.28
N TYR A 31 6.00 0.64 -15.17
CA TYR A 31 6.94 -0.06 -14.30
C TYR A 31 7.56 -1.27 -14.98
N ASP A 32 6.75 -2.08 -15.64
CA ASP A 32 7.23 -3.26 -16.35
C ASP A 32 8.12 -2.85 -17.54
N TYR A 33 7.74 -1.80 -18.28
CA TYR A 33 8.58 -1.22 -19.31
C TYR A 33 9.95 -0.77 -18.76
N ALA A 34 9.97 -0.05 -17.64
CA ALA A 34 11.21 0.41 -17.03
C ALA A 34 12.13 -0.76 -16.63
N ALA A 35 11.54 -1.84 -16.11
CA ALA A 35 12.29 -3.05 -15.76
C ALA A 35 12.84 -3.79 -17.00
N TYR A 36 12.09 -3.87 -18.10
CA TYR A 36 12.58 -4.40 -19.36
C TYR A 36 13.63 -3.48 -20.00
N GLN A 37 13.42 -2.19 -19.98
CA GLN A 37 14.38 -1.20 -20.48
C GLN A 37 15.72 -1.30 -19.75
N LYS A 38 15.70 -1.49 -18.43
CA LYS A 38 16.93 -1.70 -17.66
C LYS A 38 17.67 -2.95 -18.13
N GLN A 39 16.99 -4.07 -18.30
CA GLN A 39 17.60 -5.32 -18.79
C GLN A 39 18.19 -5.13 -20.19
N TYR A 40 17.50 -4.41 -21.07
CA TYR A 40 17.99 -4.10 -22.41
C TYR A 40 19.26 -3.25 -22.36
N VAL A 41 19.30 -2.21 -21.54
CA VAL A 41 20.49 -1.35 -21.37
C VAL A 41 21.66 -2.14 -20.80
N ASP A 42 21.42 -3.00 -19.82
CA ASP A 42 22.45 -3.86 -19.22
C ASP A 42 23.02 -4.85 -20.26
N ASN A 43 22.19 -5.42 -21.13
CA ASN A 43 22.64 -6.26 -22.25
C ASN A 43 23.43 -5.45 -23.27
N ALA A 44 22.95 -4.28 -23.67
CA ALA A 44 23.64 -3.41 -24.60
C ALA A 44 25.06 -3.04 -24.13
N ALA A 45 25.22 -2.83 -22.80
CA ALA A 45 26.52 -2.56 -22.21
C ALA A 45 27.51 -3.72 -22.34
N LYS A 46 27.04 -4.98 -22.23
CA LYS A 46 27.86 -6.19 -22.42
C LYS A 46 28.41 -6.30 -23.84
N TYR A 47 27.67 -5.84 -24.84
CA TYR A 47 28.04 -5.95 -26.23
C TYR A 47 28.88 -4.80 -26.79
N LYS A 48 29.12 -3.73 -26.05
CA LYS A 48 29.95 -2.60 -26.46
C LYS A 48 31.38 -3.02 -26.89
N THR A 49 31.93 -4.08 -26.30
CA THR A 49 33.27 -4.58 -26.52
C THR A 49 33.30 -5.93 -27.26
N ALA A 50 32.16 -6.45 -27.64
CA ALA A 50 32.07 -7.73 -28.33
C ALA A 50 32.57 -7.64 -29.78
N LYS A 51 33.52 -8.51 -30.14
CA LYS A 51 34.20 -8.48 -31.46
C LYS A 51 33.49 -9.28 -32.55
N SER A 52 32.40 -10.01 -32.22
CA SER A 52 31.74 -10.93 -33.17
C SER A 52 30.23 -10.82 -33.05
N LEU A 53 29.67 -9.70 -33.49
CA LEU A 53 28.25 -9.49 -33.65
C LEU A 53 27.90 -9.42 -35.11
N THR A 54 26.72 -9.90 -35.50
CA THR A 54 26.17 -9.60 -36.83
C THR A 54 25.75 -8.11 -36.86
N GLU A 55 25.46 -7.62 -38.08
CA GLU A 55 25.00 -6.23 -38.22
C GLU A 55 23.70 -5.98 -37.47
N GLU A 56 22.75 -6.91 -37.51
CA GLU A 56 21.47 -6.83 -36.80
C GLU A 56 21.67 -6.87 -35.28
N GLU A 57 22.55 -7.70 -34.76
CA GLU A 57 22.88 -7.78 -33.35
C GLU A 57 23.57 -6.49 -32.86
N TYR A 58 24.43 -5.91 -33.68
CA TYR A 58 25.08 -4.64 -33.40
C TYR A 58 24.09 -3.49 -33.36
N LEU A 59 23.18 -3.42 -34.34
CA LEU A 59 22.16 -2.38 -34.43
C LEU A 59 21.13 -2.52 -33.31
N SER A 60 20.65 -3.75 -33.07
CA SER A 60 19.64 -4.02 -32.02
C SER A 60 20.23 -4.02 -30.60
N LYS A 61 21.57 -4.11 -30.47
CA LYS A 61 22.26 -4.27 -29.17
C LYS A 61 21.76 -5.50 -28.39
N MET A 62 21.32 -6.50 -29.09
CA MET A 62 20.76 -7.72 -28.55
C MET A 62 21.04 -8.87 -29.51
N LYS A 63 21.51 -10.02 -28.99
CA LYS A 63 21.70 -11.21 -29.79
C LYS A 63 20.38 -11.91 -30.09
N LYS A 64 20.34 -12.66 -31.21
CA LYS A 64 19.15 -13.41 -31.62
C LYS A 64 18.63 -14.34 -30.53
N ASP A 65 19.52 -14.92 -29.74
CA ASP A 65 19.16 -15.88 -28.68
C ASP A 65 19.03 -15.28 -27.29
N ASP A 66 19.26 -13.96 -27.16
CA ASP A 66 19.03 -13.28 -25.89
C ASP A 66 17.55 -13.32 -25.50
N ARG A 67 17.32 -13.50 -24.24
CA ARG A 67 15.96 -13.46 -23.65
C ARG A 67 16.00 -12.59 -22.41
N LEU A 68 15.01 -11.73 -22.28
CA LEU A 68 14.78 -10.95 -21.07
C LEU A 68 14.08 -11.82 -20.03
N VAL A 69 14.35 -11.53 -18.76
CA VAL A 69 13.64 -12.13 -17.63
C VAL A 69 12.23 -11.53 -17.59
N PRO A 70 11.18 -12.35 -17.50
CA PRO A 70 9.81 -11.86 -17.39
C PRO A 70 9.63 -10.94 -16.18
N VAL A 71 8.83 -9.90 -16.34
CA VAL A 71 8.42 -8.99 -15.26
C VAL A 71 6.94 -9.23 -14.99
N ILE A 72 6.59 -9.37 -13.71
CA ILE A 72 5.21 -9.49 -13.25
C ILE A 72 5.00 -8.46 -12.15
N THR A 73 4.11 -7.49 -12.36
CA THR A 73 3.73 -6.53 -11.33
C THR A 73 2.36 -6.86 -10.77
N VAL A 74 2.30 -7.06 -9.45
CA VAL A 74 1.07 -7.32 -8.70
C VAL A 74 0.66 -6.05 -7.96
N VAL A 75 -0.57 -5.61 -8.16
CA VAL A 75 -1.19 -4.49 -7.43
C VAL A 75 -1.95 -5.07 -6.25
N VAL A 76 -1.50 -4.78 -5.05
CA VAL A 76 -2.19 -5.15 -3.80
C VAL A 76 -3.01 -3.96 -3.33
N TYR A 77 -4.30 -4.04 -3.53
CA TYR A 77 -5.25 -3.02 -3.12
C TYR A 77 -5.85 -3.37 -1.76
N TYR A 78 -5.65 -2.48 -0.79
CA TYR A 78 -6.15 -2.62 0.58
C TYR A 78 -7.08 -1.48 1.00
N GLY A 79 -7.63 -0.75 0.02
CA GLY A 79 -8.58 0.34 0.29
C GLY A 79 -9.93 -0.16 0.78
N GLU A 80 -10.70 0.77 1.31
CA GLU A 80 -11.97 0.51 1.97
C GLU A 80 -13.13 0.21 1.01
N LYS A 81 -13.07 0.74 -0.22
CA LYS A 81 -14.09 0.54 -1.25
C LYS A 81 -13.70 -0.62 -2.15
N PRO A 82 -14.66 -1.34 -2.75
CA PRO A 82 -14.34 -2.27 -3.83
C PRO A 82 -13.61 -1.55 -4.96
N TRP A 83 -12.68 -2.25 -5.62
CA TRP A 83 -12.05 -1.69 -6.81
C TRP A 83 -13.07 -1.54 -7.93
N ASP A 84 -13.23 -0.34 -8.46
CA ASP A 84 -14.15 0.01 -9.55
C ASP A 84 -13.44 0.58 -10.79
N GLY A 85 -12.09 0.66 -10.75
CA GLY A 85 -11.28 1.12 -11.86
C GLY A 85 -11.03 0.04 -12.92
N ALA A 86 -10.53 0.44 -14.08
CA ALA A 86 -10.08 -0.47 -15.11
C ALA A 86 -8.97 -1.40 -14.59
N VAL A 87 -8.98 -2.65 -15.06
CA VAL A 87 -7.95 -3.67 -14.74
C VAL A 87 -7.06 -3.98 -15.94
N SER A 88 -7.29 -3.32 -17.06
CA SER A 88 -6.48 -3.43 -18.27
C SER A 88 -6.46 -2.11 -19.04
N LEU A 89 -5.49 -2.00 -19.97
CA LEU A 89 -5.37 -0.84 -20.85
C LEU A 89 -6.62 -0.65 -21.70
N HIS A 90 -7.19 -1.73 -22.25
CA HIS A 90 -8.43 -1.65 -23.04
C HIS A 90 -9.58 -1.04 -22.24
N GLY A 91 -9.68 -1.33 -20.93
CA GLY A 91 -10.69 -0.74 -20.07
C GLY A 91 -10.52 0.77 -19.82
N MET A 92 -9.38 1.34 -20.19
CA MET A 92 -9.07 2.77 -20.10
C MET A 92 -9.24 3.50 -21.43
N LEU A 93 -9.33 2.77 -22.55
CA LEU A 93 -9.33 3.35 -23.89
C LEU A 93 -10.76 3.56 -24.39
N HIS A 94 -10.94 4.60 -25.18
CA HIS A 94 -12.13 4.76 -26.01
C HIS A 94 -11.93 3.97 -27.31
N ILE A 95 -12.30 2.70 -27.29
CA ILE A 95 -12.01 1.75 -28.37
C ILE A 95 -13.24 0.90 -28.68
N SER A 96 -13.57 0.72 -29.97
CA SER A 96 -14.63 -0.19 -30.40
C SER A 96 -14.18 -1.64 -30.37
N GLU A 97 -15.14 -2.59 -30.32
CA GLU A 97 -14.84 -4.03 -30.34
C GLU A 97 -14.02 -4.43 -31.59
N GLU A 98 -14.31 -3.79 -32.73
CA GLU A 98 -13.62 -4.06 -34.01
C GLU A 98 -12.15 -3.61 -33.99
N MET A 99 -11.83 -2.60 -33.20
CA MET A 99 -10.47 -2.06 -33.07
C MET A 99 -9.63 -2.82 -32.03
N LYS A 100 -10.24 -3.51 -31.07
CA LYS A 100 -9.52 -4.23 -30.01
C LYS A 100 -8.44 -5.21 -30.52
N PRO A 101 -8.65 -5.97 -31.62
CA PRO A 101 -7.62 -6.87 -32.12
C PRO A 101 -6.34 -6.18 -32.60
N PHE A 102 -6.40 -4.88 -32.93
CA PHE A 102 -5.27 -4.10 -33.42
C PHE A 102 -4.55 -3.32 -32.33
N VAL A 103 -5.10 -3.26 -31.12
CA VAL A 103 -4.53 -2.55 -29.98
C VAL A 103 -4.15 -3.55 -28.90
N ASN A 104 -2.87 -3.59 -28.54
CA ASN A 104 -2.40 -4.49 -27.49
C ASN A 104 -3.04 -4.12 -26.14
N ASP A 105 -3.64 -5.11 -25.48
CA ASP A 105 -4.11 -4.95 -24.11
C ASP A 105 -2.97 -5.20 -23.12
N TYR A 106 -2.97 -4.44 -22.05
CA TYR A 106 -2.04 -4.61 -20.94
C TYR A 106 -2.82 -4.81 -19.64
N ARG A 107 -2.89 -6.06 -19.20
CA ARG A 107 -3.62 -6.43 -17.99
C ARG A 107 -2.76 -6.34 -16.76
N MET A 108 -3.29 -5.76 -15.70
CA MET A 108 -2.65 -5.79 -14.39
C MET A 108 -3.14 -6.97 -13.55
N HIS A 109 -2.31 -7.44 -12.64
CA HIS A 109 -2.66 -8.44 -11.64
C HIS A 109 -3.14 -7.73 -10.37
N LEU A 110 -4.46 -7.58 -10.23
CA LEU A 110 -5.07 -6.95 -9.06
C LEU A 110 -5.37 -8.00 -7.99
N VAL A 111 -4.90 -7.73 -6.78
CA VAL A 111 -5.23 -8.48 -5.57
C VAL A 111 -5.95 -7.53 -4.61
N GLU A 112 -7.23 -7.75 -4.38
CA GLU A 112 -7.97 -7.04 -3.35
C GLU A 112 -7.80 -7.75 -1.99
N ALA A 113 -7.04 -7.15 -1.08
CA ALA A 113 -6.70 -7.76 0.22
C ALA A 113 -7.92 -8.11 1.08
N ARG A 114 -9.05 -7.46 0.84
CA ARG A 114 -10.32 -7.71 1.52
C ARG A 114 -11.05 -8.98 1.07
N LYS A 115 -10.76 -9.52 -0.11
CA LYS A 115 -11.49 -10.65 -0.69
C LYS A 115 -10.97 -12.02 -0.28
N ASN A 116 -9.90 -12.11 0.43
CA ASN A 116 -9.30 -13.31 1.05
C ASN A 116 -9.56 -14.66 0.34
N ASP A 117 -9.50 -14.68 -0.99
CA ASP A 117 -9.69 -15.86 -1.84
C ASP A 117 -8.35 -16.43 -2.36
N LEU A 118 -7.23 -15.90 -1.86
CA LEU A 118 -5.90 -16.25 -2.32
C LEU A 118 -5.43 -17.57 -1.71
N LYS A 119 -5.00 -18.49 -2.55
CA LYS A 119 -4.29 -19.71 -2.13
C LYS A 119 -2.83 -19.40 -1.85
N LEU A 120 -2.53 -19.00 -0.62
CA LEU A 120 -1.20 -18.62 -0.20
C LEU A 120 -0.50 -19.80 0.49
N HIS A 121 0.71 -20.13 0.02
CA HIS A 121 1.52 -21.24 0.57
C HIS A 121 2.35 -20.81 1.78
N ASN A 122 2.78 -19.54 1.83
CA ASN A 122 3.51 -19.01 2.96
C ASN A 122 2.54 -18.63 4.09
N ILE A 123 2.81 -19.11 5.31
CA ILE A 123 1.92 -18.90 6.46
C ILE A 123 1.80 -17.41 6.82
N ASN A 124 2.89 -16.65 6.78
CA ASN A 124 2.88 -15.23 7.12
C ASN A 124 2.07 -14.40 6.11
N ASN A 125 2.17 -14.74 4.82
CA ASN A 125 1.34 -14.10 3.81
C ASN A 125 -0.14 -14.44 3.99
N ARG A 126 -0.46 -15.71 4.32
CA ARG A 126 -1.83 -16.13 4.60
C ARG A 126 -2.39 -15.38 5.81
N ASP A 127 -1.62 -15.29 6.88
CA ASP A 127 -2.04 -14.60 8.09
C ASP A 127 -2.19 -13.09 7.86
N LEU A 128 -1.30 -12.48 7.07
CA LEU A 128 -1.41 -11.07 6.66
C LEU A 128 -2.72 -10.80 5.93
N PHE A 129 -3.03 -11.58 4.90
CA PHE A 129 -4.25 -11.36 4.11
C PHE A 129 -5.51 -11.71 4.89
N ASN A 130 -5.48 -12.70 5.78
CA ASN A 130 -6.61 -12.98 6.68
C ASN A 130 -6.87 -11.83 7.65
N LEU A 131 -5.82 -11.30 8.29
CA LEU A 131 -5.95 -10.13 9.16
C LEU A 131 -6.44 -8.90 8.41
N LEU A 132 -5.91 -8.64 7.20
CA LEU A 132 -6.39 -7.54 6.35
C LEU A 132 -7.88 -7.72 5.99
N GLY A 133 -8.29 -8.92 5.62
CA GLY A 133 -9.70 -9.23 5.34
C GLY A 133 -10.61 -8.96 6.54
N ILE A 134 -10.15 -9.28 7.75
CA ILE A 134 -10.89 -9.00 8.99
C ILE A 134 -10.92 -7.49 9.27
N LEU A 135 -9.76 -6.82 9.24
CA LEU A 135 -9.62 -5.41 9.62
C LEU A 135 -10.29 -4.44 8.62
N LEU A 136 -10.36 -4.81 7.34
CA LEU A 136 -10.99 -4.02 6.28
C LEU A 136 -12.49 -4.36 6.10
N ASP A 137 -13.03 -5.31 6.86
CA ASP A 137 -14.44 -5.66 6.84
C ASP A 137 -15.28 -4.60 7.58
N ARG A 138 -15.97 -3.76 6.83
CA ARG A 138 -16.83 -2.68 7.37
C ARG A 138 -18.26 -3.10 7.62
N ASN A 139 -18.65 -4.31 7.28
CA ASN A 139 -20.02 -4.78 7.51
C ASN A 139 -20.25 -5.19 8.98
N GLY A 140 -19.18 -5.42 9.73
CA GLY A 140 -19.22 -5.74 11.16
C GLY A 140 -19.17 -4.49 12.06
N LYS A 141 -19.68 -4.64 13.29
CA LYS A 141 -19.45 -3.62 14.32
C LYS A 141 -17.97 -3.58 14.67
N LEU A 142 -17.44 -2.40 14.95
CA LEU A 142 -16.02 -2.20 15.28
C LEU A 142 -15.53 -3.16 16.38
N GLN A 143 -16.36 -3.44 17.38
CA GLN A 143 -16.03 -4.37 18.46
C GLN A 143 -15.92 -5.82 17.94
N GLU A 144 -16.82 -6.26 17.07
CA GLU A 144 -16.80 -7.60 16.48
C GLU A 144 -15.55 -7.81 15.58
N THR A 145 -15.22 -6.79 14.78
CA THR A 145 -13.98 -6.79 13.95
C THR A 145 -12.73 -6.91 14.82
N ARG A 146 -12.70 -6.13 15.92
CA ARG A 146 -11.61 -6.20 16.90
C ARG A 146 -11.45 -7.59 17.50
N ASP A 147 -12.55 -8.15 18.02
CA ASP A 147 -12.53 -9.45 18.70
C ASP A 147 -12.14 -10.57 17.71
N ARG A 148 -12.62 -10.52 16.48
CA ARG A 148 -12.21 -11.45 15.40
C ARG A 148 -10.71 -11.35 15.11
N ALA A 149 -10.15 -10.15 14.99
CA ALA A 149 -8.73 -9.96 14.70
C ALA A 149 -7.83 -10.45 15.86
N ILE A 150 -8.23 -10.17 17.12
CA ILE A 150 -7.51 -10.63 18.30
C ILE A 150 -7.54 -12.16 18.39
N ASN A 151 -8.70 -12.77 18.22
CA ASN A 151 -8.86 -14.22 18.29
C ASN A 151 -8.06 -14.89 17.17
N TYR A 152 -8.16 -14.41 15.92
CA TYR A 152 -7.37 -14.92 14.81
C TYR A 152 -5.87 -14.89 15.11
N ALA A 153 -5.35 -13.74 15.52
CA ALA A 153 -3.92 -13.58 15.80
C ALA A 153 -3.42 -14.50 16.92
N ARG A 154 -4.25 -14.72 17.95
CA ARG A 154 -3.93 -15.60 19.08
C ARG A 154 -3.98 -17.09 18.71
N GLU A 155 -5.04 -17.52 18.04
CA GLU A 155 -5.25 -18.91 17.62
C GLU A 155 -4.18 -19.38 16.65
N HIS A 156 -3.79 -18.53 15.70
CA HIS A 156 -2.78 -18.87 14.69
C HIS A 156 -1.35 -18.48 15.11
N ARG A 157 -1.15 -17.91 16.30
CA ARG A 157 0.15 -17.42 16.79
C ARG A 157 0.87 -16.56 15.76
N VAL A 158 0.11 -15.62 15.18
CA VAL A 158 0.59 -14.78 14.09
C VAL A 158 1.83 -14.01 14.51
N GLU A 159 2.83 -13.98 13.63
CA GLU A 159 4.06 -13.24 13.88
C GLU A 159 3.82 -11.75 14.08
N LYS A 160 4.58 -11.14 14.99
CA LYS A 160 4.50 -9.73 15.33
C LYS A 160 4.62 -8.81 14.11
N THR A 161 5.54 -9.11 13.20
CA THR A 161 5.78 -8.35 11.97
C THR A 161 4.55 -8.36 11.07
N VAL A 162 3.85 -9.48 10.99
CA VAL A 162 2.60 -9.64 10.22
C VAL A 162 1.49 -8.80 10.84
N ILE A 163 1.33 -8.85 12.18
CA ILE A 163 0.36 -8.03 12.92
C ILE A 163 0.58 -6.53 12.66
N MET A 164 1.83 -6.09 12.75
CA MET A 164 2.20 -4.69 12.54
C MET A 164 1.94 -4.24 11.10
N THR A 165 2.25 -5.10 10.13
CA THR A 165 2.02 -4.82 8.72
C THR A 165 0.52 -4.74 8.40
N ALA A 166 -0.28 -5.69 8.90
CA ALA A 166 -1.72 -5.69 8.71
C ALA A 166 -2.38 -4.46 9.34
N ALA A 167 -1.98 -4.12 10.56
CA ALA A 167 -2.51 -2.98 11.28
C ALA A 167 -2.13 -1.64 10.61
N GLY A 168 -0.90 -1.51 10.12
CA GLY A 168 -0.46 -0.34 9.36
C GLY A 168 -1.23 -0.17 8.05
N ALA A 169 -1.42 -1.26 7.29
CA ALA A 169 -2.18 -1.24 6.04
C ALA A 169 -3.69 -1.00 6.27
N ALA A 170 -4.23 -1.42 7.41
CA ALA A 170 -5.61 -1.12 7.81
C ALA A 170 -5.76 0.27 8.46
N ASN A 171 -4.74 1.12 8.36
CA ASN A 171 -4.72 2.48 8.91
C ASN A 171 -4.97 2.53 10.42
N CYS A 172 -4.61 1.45 11.14
CA CYS A 172 -4.56 1.46 12.59
C CYS A 172 -3.39 2.34 13.03
N LYS A 173 -3.66 3.40 13.78
CA LYS A 173 -2.61 4.28 14.27
C LYS A 173 -1.77 3.56 15.32
N ILE A 174 -0.50 3.34 15.01
CA ILE A 174 0.40 2.56 15.83
C ILE A 174 1.67 3.36 16.11
N ASP A 175 1.97 3.58 17.39
CA ASP A 175 3.29 4.06 17.79
C ASP A 175 4.27 2.88 17.84
N TYR A 176 4.98 2.68 16.74
CA TYR A 176 5.97 1.61 16.58
C TYR A 176 7.06 1.64 17.66
N ASN A 177 7.45 2.83 18.12
CA ASN A 177 8.49 2.99 19.14
C ASN A 177 8.01 2.55 20.54
N LYS A 178 6.76 2.86 20.90
CA LYS A 178 6.18 2.42 22.18
C LYS A 178 5.98 0.91 22.23
N ILE A 179 5.54 0.30 21.13
CA ILE A 179 5.34 -1.15 21.05
C ILE A 179 6.68 -1.89 21.12
N ALA A 180 7.71 -1.40 20.45
CA ALA A 180 9.05 -2.00 20.50
C ALA A 180 9.63 -2.02 21.93
N ARG A 181 9.37 -0.97 22.72
CA ARG A 181 9.84 -0.85 24.12
C ARG A 181 9.11 -1.78 25.10
N LYS A 182 7.86 -2.15 24.84
CA LYS A 182 7.02 -3.00 25.73
C LYS A 182 7.16 -4.50 25.46
N GLY A 183 8.12 -4.93 24.67
CA GLY A 183 8.45 -6.37 24.51
C GLY A 183 7.54 -7.18 23.60
N GLY A 184 6.52 -6.60 22.99
CA GLY A 184 5.68 -7.32 22.05
C GLY A 184 4.48 -6.51 21.55
N ALA A 185 4.20 -6.58 20.24
CA ALA A 185 2.92 -6.20 19.69
C ALA A 185 2.05 -7.44 19.60
N ASP A 186 0.90 -7.42 20.23
CA ASP A 186 -0.22 -8.29 19.90
C ASP A 186 -1.38 -7.43 19.36
N MET A 187 -2.42 -8.06 18.84
CA MET A 187 -3.55 -7.31 18.30
C MET A 187 -4.30 -6.52 19.37
N CYS A 188 -4.28 -6.96 20.64
CA CYS A 188 -4.85 -6.20 21.75
C CYS A 188 -4.14 -4.87 21.94
N THR A 189 -2.81 -4.89 21.98
CA THR A 189 -1.98 -3.69 22.13
C THR A 189 -2.20 -2.71 20.97
N VAL A 190 -2.29 -3.23 19.75
CA VAL A 190 -2.58 -2.43 18.55
C VAL A 190 -3.93 -1.70 18.67
N PHE A 191 -4.98 -2.41 19.08
CA PHE A 191 -6.31 -1.80 19.22
C PHE A 191 -6.39 -0.81 20.40
N GLU A 192 -5.69 -1.07 21.49
CA GLU A 192 -5.64 -0.13 22.62
C GLU A 192 -4.94 1.18 22.26
N GLU A 193 -3.83 1.11 21.54
CA GLU A 193 -3.12 2.30 21.06
C GLU A 193 -3.98 3.07 20.05
N THR A 194 -4.58 2.40 19.05
CA THR A 194 -5.51 3.02 18.09
C THR A 194 -6.67 3.71 18.77
N ARG A 195 -7.25 3.08 19.82
CA ARG A 195 -8.34 3.67 20.60
C ARG A 195 -7.90 4.92 21.36
N ARG A 196 -6.72 4.89 21.99
CA ARG A 196 -6.19 6.06 22.72
C ARG A 196 -5.97 7.23 21.78
N GLU A 197 -5.38 6.96 20.61
CA GLU A 197 -5.16 8.00 19.61
C GLU A 197 -6.47 8.55 19.06
N GLY A 198 -7.46 7.70 18.79
CA GLY A 198 -8.78 8.14 18.36
C GLY A 198 -9.50 9.02 19.40
N ILE A 199 -9.36 8.69 20.69
CA ILE A 199 -9.90 9.52 21.78
C ILE A 199 -9.16 10.86 21.83
N ALA A 200 -7.81 10.84 21.80
CA ALA A 200 -7.00 12.06 21.83
C ALA A 200 -7.29 12.98 20.63
N GLU A 201 -7.46 12.42 19.43
CA GLU A 201 -7.87 13.19 18.25
C GLU A 201 -9.26 13.79 18.37
N GLY A 202 -10.23 13.01 18.87
CA GLY A 202 -11.59 13.50 19.12
C GLY A 202 -11.62 14.65 20.12
N GLU A 203 -10.86 14.52 21.22
CA GLU A 203 -10.70 15.58 22.21
C GLU A 203 -9.99 16.80 21.65
N ALA A 204 -8.90 16.60 20.88
CA ALA A 204 -8.18 17.68 20.21
C ALA A 204 -9.10 18.45 19.27
N LYS A 205 -9.82 17.74 18.42
CA LYS A 205 -10.78 18.31 17.49
C LYS A 205 -11.84 19.13 18.22
N GLY A 206 -12.44 18.57 19.28
CA GLY A 206 -13.43 19.27 20.09
C GLY A 206 -12.89 20.56 20.74
N ILE A 207 -11.66 20.54 21.26
CA ILE A 207 -11.00 21.73 21.83
C ILE A 207 -10.79 22.80 20.77
N ILE A 208 -10.32 22.40 19.57
CA ILE A 208 -10.01 23.30 18.48
C ILE A 208 -11.29 23.93 17.91
N GLU A 209 -12.28 23.12 17.55
CA GLU A 209 -13.55 23.59 17.00
C GLU A 209 -14.26 24.53 17.96
N THR A 210 -14.40 24.12 19.24
CA THR A 210 -14.99 24.95 20.28
C THR A 210 -14.17 26.22 20.52
N GLY A 211 -12.84 26.13 20.51
CA GLY A 211 -11.96 27.29 20.65
C GLY A 211 -12.22 28.34 19.59
N TYR A 212 -12.30 27.95 18.32
CA TYR A 212 -12.59 28.84 17.22
C TYR A 212 -14.04 29.38 17.23
N GLU A 213 -15.01 28.57 17.67
CA GLU A 213 -16.41 29.03 17.82
C GLU A 213 -16.54 30.15 18.84
N PHE A 214 -15.84 30.05 19.96
CA PHE A 214 -15.85 31.06 21.02
C PHE A 214 -14.82 32.18 20.85
N GLY A 215 -14.12 32.25 19.70
CA GLY A 215 -13.16 33.31 19.42
C GLY A 215 -11.90 33.28 20.28
N ILE A 216 -11.53 32.11 20.82
CA ILE A 216 -10.33 31.90 21.64
C ILE A 216 -9.10 32.01 20.73
N SER A 217 -8.03 32.65 21.20
CA SER A 217 -6.78 32.77 20.44
C SER A 217 -6.13 31.40 20.19
N GLU A 218 -5.41 31.27 19.08
CA GLU A 218 -4.70 30.04 18.75
C GLU A 218 -3.67 29.67 19.83
N GLU A 219 -3.02 30.67 20.42
CA GLU A 219 -2.07 30.45 21.53
C GLU A 219 -2.76 29.79 22.73
N GLU A 220 -3.96 30.24 23.06
CA GLU A 220 -4.73 29.66 24.16
C GLU A 220 -5.29 28.27 23.81
N ILE A 221 -5.67 28.03 22.55
CA ILE A 221 -6.07 26.70 22.06
C ILE A 221 -4.88 25.73 22.18
N LEU A 222 -3.68 26.13 21.77
CA LEU A 222 -2.46 25.34 21.91
C LEU A 222 -2.16 25.01 23.37
N ALA A 223 -2.25 25.98 24.27
CA ALA A 223 -2.04 25.77 25.70
C ALA A 223 -3.06 24.80 26.31
N ARG A 224 -4.33 24.86 25.90
CA ARG A 224 -5.37 23.93 26.31
C ARG A 224 -5.14 22.52 25.82
N LEU A 225 -4.71 22.36 24.56
CA LEU A 225 -4.32 21.06 23.98
C LEU A 225 -3.18 20.43 24.77
N GLN A 226 -2.10 21.18 25.00
CA GLN A 226 -0.95 20.69 25.76
C GLN A 226 -1.35 20.24 27.17
N LYS A 227 -2.15 21.04 27.87
CA LYS A 227 -2.56 20.75 29.24
C LYS A 227 -3.52 19.56 29.32
N LYS A 228 -4.49 19.46 28.40
CA LYS A 228 -5.54 18.45 28.48
C LYS A 228 -5.09 17.08 27.96
N LEU A 229 -4.31 17.08 26.88
CA LEU A 229 -3.82 15.85 26.25
C LEU A 229 -2.43 15.44 26.73
N ASN A 230 -1.77 16.27 27.54
CA ASN A 230 -0.39 16.05 28.00
C ASN A 230 0.61 15.80 26.84
N ILE A 231 0.53 16.66 25.82
CA ILE A 231 1.32 16.59 24.60
C ILE A 231 2.30 17.78 24.49
N SER A 232 3.30 17.64 23.62
CA SER A 232 4.24 18.71 23.33
C SER A 232 3.59 19.84 22.52
N LEU A 233 4.25 21.01 22.48
CA LEU A 233 3.80 22.13 21.63
C LEU A 233 3.77 21.73 20.14
N ALA A 234 4.74 20.98 19.69
CA ALA A 234 4.82 20.52 18.29
C ALA A 234 3.62 19.63 17.93
N GLU A 235 3.26 18.68 18.78
CA GLU A 235 2.08 17.83 18.59
C GLU A 235 0.76 18.63 18.64
N ALA A 236 0.67 19.63 19.53
CA ALA A 236 -0.49 20.52 19.58
C ALA A 236 -0.64 21.34 18.29
N GLN A 237 0.46 21.84 17.73
CA GLN A 237 0.47 22.55 16.45
C GLN A 237 0.06 21.67 15.28
N GLU A 238 0.46 20.39 15.26
CA GLU A 238 -0.01 19.42 14.26
C GLU A 238 -1.52 19.22 14.33
N TYR A 239 -2.10 19.12 15.53
CA TYR A 239 -3.55 19.03 15.68
C TYR A 239 -4.27 20.31 15.20
N VAL A 240 -3.76 21.49 15.51
CA VAL A 240 -4.32 22.75 15.02
C VAL A 240 -4.22 22.83 13.50
N LYS A 241 -3.10 22.42 12.90
CA LYS A 241 -2.94 22.34 11.44
C LYS A 241 -3.93 21.35 10.79
N LYS A 242 -4.23 20.24 11.48
CA LYS A 242 -5.14 19.19 10.99
C LYS A 242 -6.61 19.56 11.10
N PHE A 243 -7.02 20.20 12.19
CA PHE A 243 -8.42 20.45 12.54
C PHE A 243 -8.80 21.94 12.59
N GLY A 244 -7.82 22.85 12.51
CA GLY A 244 -8.06 24.28 12.44
C GLY A 244 -8.78 24.67 11.16
N ARG A 245 -9.37 25.88 11.14
CA ARG A 245 -10.02 26.42 9.95
C ARG A 245 -8.97 26.52 8.83
N LYS A 246 -9.20 25.85 7.71
CA LYS A 246 -8.51 26.20 6.47
C LYS A 246 -8.91 27.63 6.17
N ASN A 247 -7.95 28.56 6.18
CA ASN A 247 -8.19 29.89 5.64
C ASN A 247 -8.67 29.67 4.20
N GLU A 248 -9.95 29.98 3.95
CA GLU A 248 -10.42 30.18 2.58
C GLU A 248 -9.68 31.43 2.10
N GLU A 249 -8.63 31.21 1.34
CA GLU A 249 -8.03 32.27 0.54
C GLU A 249 -9.11 32.80 -0.42
N LYS A 250 -9.47 34.05 -0.18
CA LYS A 250 -10.28 34.86 -1.11
C LYS A 250 -9.46 35.23 -2.33
#